data_7a81538a7421f191b13f70f950c24a97
#
_entry.id   7a81538a7421f191b13f70f950c24a97
#
_cell.length_a   1.000
_cell.length_b   1.000
_cell.length_c   1.000
_cell.angle_alpha   90.00
_cell.angle_beta   90.00
_cell.angle_gamma   90.00
#
_symmetry.space_group_name_H-M   'P 1'
#
loop_
_entity.id
_entity.type
_entity.pdbx_description
1 polymer ?
#
loop_
_entity_poly.entity_id
_entity_poly.type
_entity_poly.pdbx_seq_one_letter_code
_entity_poly.pdbx_strand_id
1 'polypeptide(L)'
;MKIRKALAVVTLALCASTVSAQYNMPTQTFTYDKPYTVEKIQAPKGKKVKNVILMIGDGMSLMHVYTAWTCNRGKLWLENAQYTGLSKTWAANKLVTDSGSGGTSLATGVKTNYHAVGVDPNGTPQTTLVDIAKSLGKDAGVAVTCRLWDATPCDFCGHNIDRDKEEELIGDYPESGIDFVFGGGAEKFQNRKDGRDVFKELTKKGYHVSRSLDDFFSWNKNSRIFAVPYDVDTPLPDERGDLLARASLKGIELMNKNKKGFFMMIEGSQLDDYGHFNQLDLLMKETLDFDQTIGRVMKWAAEDGETLVVVTADHETGELTLVNGDKNEGRVECCFSTKDHSGAMVPVYAFGPGSENFTGIFENTDVFFKIKKLLEE
;
A
#
# COMPACT_ATOMS: atom_id res chain seq x y z
N MET A 1 -82.29 -26.03 -30.97
CA MET A 1 -81.43 -24.84 -31.09
C MET A 1 -80.26 -25.03 -30.20
N LYS A 2 -79.10 -25.51 -30.69
CA LYS A 2 -77.90 -25.81 -29.89
C LYS A 2 -76.90 -24.75 -30.19
N ILE A 3 -76.57 -23.93 -29.18
CA ILE A 3 -75.55 -22.91 -29.22
C ILE A 3 -74.19 -23.58 -28.89
N ARG A 4 -73.31 -23.68 -29.86
CA ARG A 4 -71.90 -24.11 -29.65
C ARG A 4 -71.12 -22.91 -29.16
N LYS A 5 -70.63 -23.02 -27.93
CA LYS A 5 -69.62 -22.08 -27.40
C LYS A 5 -68.24 -22.44 -27.98
N ALA A 6 -67.68 -21.57 -28.79
CA ALA A 6 -66.30 -21.69 -29.25
C ALA A 6 -65.38 -21.14 -28.09
N LEU A 7 -64.51 -21.99 -27.58
CA LEU A 7 -63.50 -21.64 -26.63
C LEU A 7 -62.25 -21.18 -27.41
N ALA A 8 -61.94 -19.90 -27.40
CA ALA A 8 -60.73 -19.39 -28.00
C ALA A 8 -59.58 -19.57 -26.95
N VAL A 9 -58.67 -20.47 -27.26
CA VAL A 9 -57.43 -20.64 -26.49
C VAL A 9 -56.44 -19.57 -26.97
N VAL A 10 -56.24 -18.54 -26.20
CA VAL A 10 -55.15 -17.55 -26.44
C VAL A 10 -53.85 -18.12 -25.85
N THR A 11 -53.00 -18.63 -26.72
CA THR A 11 -51.66 -19.06 -26.35
C THR A 11 -50.78 -17.82 -26.24
N LEU A 12 -50.53 -17.37 -24.99
CA LEU A 12 -49.53 -16.35 -24.71
C LEU A 12 -48.14 -16.99 -24.89
N ALA A 13 -47.50 -16.73 -26.03
CA ALA A 13 -46.07 -17.02 -26.18
C ALA A 13 -45.29 -15.99 -25.38
N LEU A 14 -44.86 -16.35 -24.14
CA LEU A 14 -43.83 -15.61 -23.44
C LEU A 14 -42.52 -15.80 -24.22
N CYS A 15 -42.18 -14.83 -25.07
CA CYS A 15 -40.80 -14.65 -25.50
C CYS A 15 -40.01 -14.19 -24.28
N ALA A 16 -39.39 -15.13 -23.55
CA ALA A 16 -38.34 -14.83 -22.66
C ALA A 16 -37.13 -14.35 -23.47
N SER A 17 -37.12 -13.07 -23.83
CA SER A 17 -35.89 -12.41 -24.23
C SER A 17 -34.99 -12.38 -22.97
N THR A 18 -34.05 -13.31 -22.91
CA THR A 18 -32.90 -13.16 -22.01
C THR A 18 -32.16 -11.92 -22.48
N VAL A 19 -32.52 -10.78 -21.89
CA VAL A 19 -31.62 -9.62 -21.90
C VAL A 19 -30.43 -10.06 -21.08
N SER A 20 -29.42 -10.63 -21.73
CA SER A 20 -28.10 -10.63 -21.17
C SER A 20 -27.73 -9.14 -21.06
N ALA A 21 -27.77 -8.59 -19.87
CA ALA A 21 -27.13 -7.32 -19.59
C ALA A 21 -25.64 -7.54 -19.86
N GLN A 22 -25.26 -7.38 -21.12
CA GLN A 22 -23.89 -7.35 -21.52
C GLN A 22 -23.36 -6.04 -20.94
N TYR A 23 -22.63 -6.13 -19.83
CA TYR A 23 -21.88 -4.99 -19.29
C TYR A 23 -20.97 -4.52 -20.41
N ASN A 24 -21.33 -3.41 -21.06
CA ASN A 24 -20.58 -2.81 -22.15
C ASN A 24 -19.42 -1.96 -21.62
N MET A 25 -18.70 -2.48 -20.61
CA MET A 25 -17.46 -1.84 -20.18
C MET A 25 -16.32 -2.30 -21.08
N PRO A 26 -15.50 -1.36 -21.59
CA PRO A 26 -14.36 -1.74 -22.43
C PRO A 26 -13.44 -2.66 -21.64
N THR A 27 -13.19 -3.85 -22.18
CA THR A 27 -12.23 -4.80 -21.63
C THR A 27 -10.84 -4.48 -22.16
N GLN A 28 -9.86 -4.64 -21.30
CA GLN A 28 -8.44 -4.57 -21.61
C GLN A 28 -7.84 -5.97 -21.43
N THR A 29 -6.89 -6.32 -22.29
CA THR A 29 -6.16 -7.58 -22.21
C THR A 29 -4.70 -7.30 -21.93
N PHE A 30 -4.12 -8.03 -20.99
CA PHE A 30 -2.71 -7.98 -20.69
C PHE A 30 -2.15 -9.39 -20.54
N THR A 31 -0.91 -9.60 -20.98
CA THR A 31 -0.16 -10.85 -20.79
C THR A 31 1.20 -10.51 -20.17
N TYR A 32 1.48 -11.07 -19.02
CA TYR A 32 2.76 -10.89 -18.36
C TYR A 32 3.76 -11.93 -18.87
N ASP A 33 4.84 -11.45 -19.48
CA ASP A 33 5.86 -12.26 -20.17
C ASP A 33 7.10 -12.57 -19.32
N LYS A 34 7.22 -11.95 -18.11
CA LYS A 34 8.37 -12.12 -17.20
C LYS A 34 8.00 -12.79 -15.87
N PRO A 35 7.28 -13.96 -15.86
CA PRO A 35 6.85 -14.57 -14.62
C PRO A 35 8.05 -14.93 -13.75
N TYR A 36 7.91 -14.74 -12.45
CA TYR A 36 8.94 -15.09 -11.46
C TYR A 36 8.56 -16.33 -10.65
N THR A 37 9.57 -17.00 -10.14
CA THR A 37 9.40 -18.17 -9.29
C THR A 37 9.11 -17.77 -7.85
N VAL A 38 8.10 -18.41 -7.27
CA VAL A 38 7.74 -18.24 -5.86
C VAL A 38 8.11 -19.52 -5.09
N GLU A 39 8.84 -19.36 -4.02
CA GLU A 39 9.22 -20.42 -3.10
C GLU A 39 8.35 -20.38 -1.85
N LYS A 40 8.16 -21.54 -1.21
CA LYS A 40 7.51 -21.60 0.10
C LYS A 40 8.46 -21.10 1.17
N ILE A 41 8.05 -20.07 1.89
CA ILE A 41 8.77 -19.51 3.03
C ILE A 41 8.16 -20.09 4.31
N GLN A 42 9.01 -20.65 5.18
CA GLN A 42 8.56 -21.11 6.49
C GLN A 42 8.59 -19.95 7.47
N ALA A 43 7.42 -19.53 7.91
CA ALA A 43 7.33 -18.46 8.89
C ALA A 43 7.85 -18.90 10.27
N PRO A 44 8.57 -18.04 10.99
CA PRO A 44 9.06 -18.32 12.33
C PRO A 44 7.90 -18.48 13.32
N LYS A 45 8.07 -19.38 14.31
CA LYS A 45 7.06 -19.67 15.33
C LYS A 45 7.54 -19.24 16.71
N GLY A 46 6.64 -18.67 17.51
CA GLY A 46 6.81 -18.53 18.95
C GLY A 46 7.88 -17.55 19.42
N LYS A 47 8.34 -16.63 18.56
CA LYS A 47 9.23 -15.54 18.95
C LYS A 47 8.45 -14.27 19.29
N LYS A 48 9.06 -13.44 20.14
CA LYS A 48 8.55 -12.10 20.45
C LYS A 48 8.71 -11.19 19.22
N VAL A 49 7.76 -10.27 19.01
CA VAL A 49 7.85 -9.26 17.96
C VAL A 49 8.86 -8.19 18.40
N LYS A 50 9.95 -8.08 17.67
CA LYS A 50 10.95 -7.03 17.85
C LYS A 50 10.80 -5.94 16.81
N ASN A 51 10.55 -6.34 15.56
CA ASN A 51 10.40 -5.46 14.42
C ASN A 51 9.01 -5.61 13.81
N VAL A 52 8.46 -4.53 13.28
CA VAL A 52 7.22 -4.57 12.50
C VAL A 52 7.44 -3.86 11.18
N ILE A 53 7.03 -4.51 10.09
CA ILE A 53 7.00 -3.95 8.74
C ILE A 53 5.56 -3.94 8.28
N LEU A 54 5.01 -2.74 8.05
CA LEU A 54 3.71 -2.53 7.43
C LEU A 54 3.92 -2.24 5.95
N MET A 55 3.37 -3.06 5.08
CA MET A 55 3.46 -2.90 3.63
C MET A 55 2.09 -2.49 3.09
N ILE A 56 2.03 -1.39 2.37
CA ILE A 56 0.79 -0.82 1.80
C ILE A 56 0.90 -0.85 0.28
N GLY A 57 -0.02 -1.57 -0.37
CA GLY A 57 -0.26 -1.42 -1.80
C GLY A 57 -1.37 -0.39 -1.97
N ASP A 58 -1.03 0.82 -2.37
CA ASP A 58 -2.00 1.90 -2.50
C ASP A 58 -3.10 1.51 -3.50
N GLY A 59 -4.35 1.58 -3.08
CA GLY A 59 -5.49 1.18 -3.90
C GLY A 59 -5.64 -0.33 -4.17
N MET A 60 -4.87 -1.20 -3.50
CA MET A 60 -4.78 -2.64 -3.79
C MET A 60 -5.94 -3.46 -3.22
N SER A 61 -6.86 -3.90 -4.06
CA SER A 61 -7.94 -4.81 -3.68
C SER A 61 -7.61 -6.29 -3.85
N LEU A 62 -8.54 -7.16 -3.42
CA LEU A 62 -8.49 -8.60 -3.69
C LEU A 62 -8.44 -8.91 -5.20
N MET A 63 -9.10 -8.08 -6.02
CA MET A 63 -9.12 -8.31 -7.47
C MET A 63 -7.78 -7.95 -8.12
N HIS A 64 -7.08 -6.91 -7.63
CA HIS A 64 -5.70 -6.63 -8.04
C HIS A 64 -4.79 -7.82 -7.74
N VAL A 65 -4.87 -8.36 -6.53
CA VAL A 65 -4.08 -9.52 -6.10
C VAL A 65 -4.40 -10.76 -6.95
N TYR A 66 -5.68 -11.07 -7.18
CA TYR A 66 -6.06 -12.25 -7.95
C TYR A 66 -5.70 -12.13 -9.44
N THR A 67 -5.79 -10.92 -9.98
CA THR A 67 -5.37 -10.63 -11.37
C THR A 67 -3.84 -10.77 -11.50
N ALA A 68 -3.07 -10.23 -10.56
CA ALA A 68 -1.61 -10.40 -10.51
C ALA A 68 -1.21 -11.87 -10.33
N TRP A 69 -1.94 -12.63 -9.49
CA TRP A 69 -1.74 -14.08 -9.35
C TRP A 69 -1.91 -14.81 -10.69
N THR A 70 -2.94 -14.43 -11.48
CA THR A 70 -3.15 -14.99 -12.81
C THR A 70 -2.00 -14.62 -13.75
N CYS A 71 -1.55 -13.36 -13.73
CA CYS A 71 -0.42 -12.87 -14.51
C CYS A 71 0.87 -13.64 -14.21
N ASN A 72 1.16 -13.93 -12.94
CA ASN A 72 2.35 -14.69 -12.52
C ASN A 72 2.11 -16.21 -12.50
N ARG A 73 1.27 -16.70 -13.40
CA ARG A 73 1.04 -18.14 -13.63
C ARG A 73 0.54 -18.89 -12.40
N GLY A 74 -0.29 -18.24 -11.60
CA GLY A 74 -0.93 -18.84 -10.44
C GLY A 74 -0.05 -18.95 -9.21
N LYS A 75 0.88 -18.01 -8.99
CA LYS A 75 1.72 -17.93 -7.78
C LYS A 75 2.08 -16.49 -7.44
N LEU A 76 1.95 -16.14 -6.15
CA LEU A 76 2.45 -14.89 -5.59
C LEU A 76 3.24 -15.16 -4.30
N TRP A 77 4.20 -14.29 -3.98
CA TRP A 77 4.89 -14.30 -2.71
C TRP A 77 3.94 -14.06 -1.55
N LEU A 78 2.92 -13.25 -1.77
CA LEU A 78 1.86 -12.94 -0.81
C LEU A 78 1.15 -14.19 -0.27
N GLU A 79 1.09 -15.30 -1.03
CA GLU A 79 0.53 -16.58 -0.59
C GLU A 79 1.35 -17.26 0.53
N ASN A 80 2.52 -16.74 0.90
CA ASN A 80 3.27 -17.16 2.07
C ASN A 80 2.73 -16.58 3.38
N ALA A 81 1.83 -15.59 3.34
CA ALA A 81 1.15 -15.11 4.53
C ALA A 81 0.44 -16.25 5.27
N GLN A 82 0.55 -16.26 6.59
CA GLN A 82 -0.03 -17.31 7.42
C GLN A 82 -1.49 -17.02 7.79
N TYR A 83 -1.82 -15.76 7.90
CA TYR A 83 -3.14 -15.29 8.33
C TYR A 83 -3.65 -14.19 7.41
N THR A 84 -4.94 -14.17 7.19
CA THR A 84 -5.61 -13.20 6.32
C THR A 84 -6.86 -12.66 6.99
N GLY A 85 -7.10 -11.37 6.84
CA GLY A 85 -8.30 -10.66 7.24
C GLY A 85 -8.79 -9.71 6.16
N LEU A 86 -9.87 -9.01 6.45
CA LEU A 86 -10.42 -7.94 5.61
C LEU A 86 -10.58 -6.66 6.43
N SER A 87 -10.23 -5.55 5.84
CA SER A 87 -10.28 -4.23 6.48
C SER A 87 -11.33 -3.33 5.83
N LYS A 88 -12.10 -2.62 6.66
CA LYS A 88 -13.06 -1.58 6.24
C LYS A 88 -12.36 -0.23 6.24
N THR A 89 -12.47 0.53 5.16
CA THR A 89 -11.58 1.68 4.87
C THR A 89 -12.24 3.06 4.96
N TRP A 90 -13.53 3.18 5.26
CA TRP A 90 -14.28 4.44 5.27
C TRP A 90 -13.61 5.58 6.04
N ALA A 91 -13.76 6.84 5.55
CA ALA A 91 -13.33 8.08 6.21
C ALA A 91 -14.44 8.62 7.15
N ALA A 92 -14.08 9.43 8.16
CA ALA A 92 -15.03 9.91 9.17
C ALA A 92 -16.24 10.68 8.57
N ASN A 93 -16.06 11.37 7.47
CA ASN A 93 -17.09 12.16 6.79
C ASN A 93 -17.51 11.61 5.41
N LYS A 94 -16.92 10.46 4.95
CA LYS A 94 -17.18 9.92 3.61
C LYS A 94 -17.05 8.39 3.62
N LEU A 95 -18.00 7.68 3.01
CA LEU A 95 -17.96 6.20 2.98
C LEU A 95 -16.80 5.66 2.14
N VAL A 96 -16.49 6.30 1.03
CA VAL A 96 -15.32 5.98 0.21
C VAL A 96 -14.18 6.89 0.61
N THR A 97 -13.11 6.31 1.09
CA THR A 97 -11.92 7.03 1.59
C THR A 97 -10.97 7.42 0.46
N ASP A 98 -9.94 8.20 0.79
CA ASP A 98 -8.74 8.43 -0.01
C ASP A 98 -7.49 8.01 0.77
N SER A 99 -6.31 8.09 0.15
CA SER A 99 -5.04 7.71 0.80
C SER A 99 -4.80 8.51 2.08
N GLY A 100 -5.12 9.83 2.12
CA GLY A 100 -4.95 10.66 3.31
C GLY A 100 -5.74 10.14 4.51
N SER A 101 -7.03 9.85 4.33
CA SER A 101 -7.85 9.34 5.43
C SER A 101 -7.67 7.84 5.67
N GLY A 102 -7.40 7.04 4.64
CA GLY A 102 -7.11 5.62 4.74
C GLY A 102 -5.77 5.37 5.42
N GLY A 103 -4.71 6.01 4.95
CA GLY A 103 -3.36 5.93 5.51
C GLY A 103 -3.29 6.50 6.93
N THR A 104 -3.94 7.65 7.21
CA THR A 104 -4.08 8.19 8.60
C THR A 104 -4.66 7.14 9.53
N SER A 105 -5.71 6.41 9.11
CA SER A 105 -6.31 5.36 9.94
C SER A 105 -5.32 4.22 10.25
N LEU A 106 -4.49 3.82 9.28
CA LEU A 106 -3.44 2.82 9.45
C LEU A 106 -2.28 3.33 10.32
N ALA A 107 -1.94 4.63 10.19
CA ALA A 107 -0.81 5.24 10.86
C ALA A 107 -1.09 5.64 12.31
N THR A 108 -2.34 6.01 12.65
CA THR A 108 -2.72 6.63 13.93
C THR A 108 -3.80 5.91 14.72
N GLY A 109 -4.55 4.98 14.08
CA GLY A 109 -5.72 4.33 14.70
C GLY A 109 -6.94 5.24 14.83
N VAL A 110 -6.96 6.37 14.14
CA VAL A 110 -8.06 7.35 14.17
C VAL A 110 -8.66 7.52 12.79
N LYS A 111 -10.00 7.46 12.68
CA LYS A 111 -10.70 7.85 11.46
C LYS A 111 -10.64 9.36 11.33
N THR A 112 -10.14 9.85 10.21
CA THR A 112 -10.10 11.29 9.89
C THR A 112 -11.04 11.63 8.73
N ASN A 113 -11.18 12.93 8.45
CA ASN A 113 -11.94 13.39 7.30
C ASN A 113 -11.19 13.09 6.00
N TYR A 114 -11.95 12.88 4.95
CA TYR A 114 -11.44 12.77 3.58
C TYR A 114 -10.48 13.94 3.26
N HIS A 115 -9.34 13.69 2.65
CA HIS A 115 -8.23 14.61 2.36
C HIS A 115 -7.36 15.04 3.56
N ALA A 116 -7.65 14.61 4.78
CA ALA A 116 -6.83 14.95 5.94
C ALA A 116 -5.72 13.89 6.17
N VAL A 117 -4.58 14.33 6.69
CA VAL A 117 -3.34 13.58 6.91
C VAL A 117 -2.92 13.71 8.38
N GLY A 118 -2.77 12.59 9.11
CA GLY A 118 -2.20 12.56 10.46
C GLY A 118 -2.98 13.29 11.55
N VAL A 119 -4.22 13.74 11.28
CA VAL A 119 -5.06 14.50 12.22
C VAL A 119 -6.40 13.80 12.49
N ASP A 120 -7.08 14.15 13.57
CA ASP A 120 -8.46 13.75 13.84
C ASP A 120 -9.46 14.58 13.01
N PRO A 121 -10.79 14.30 13.04
CA PRO A 121 -11.80 15.07 12.31
C PRO A 121 -11.89 16.55 12.71
N ASN A 122 -11.31 16.96 13.84
CA ASN A 122 -11.24 18.36 14.29
C ASN A 122 -9.92 19.03 13.90
N GLY A 123 -9.03 18.35 13.19
CA GLY A 123 -7.72 18.85 12.80
C GLY A 123 -6.65 18.74 13.90
N THR A 124 -6.89 17.96 14.95
CA THR A 124 -5.89 17.76 16.02
C THR A 124 -4.86 16.69 15.58
N PRO A 125 -3.54 17.01 15.60
CA PRO A 125 -2.49 16.06 15.30
C PRO A 125 -2.57 14.78 16.13
N GLN A 126 -2.38 13.64 15.51
CA GLN A 126 -2.46 12.32 16.15
C GLN A 126 -1.08 11.67 16.24
N THR A 127 -0.88 10.85 17.27
CA THR A 127 0.34 10.06 17.44
C THR A 127 0.39 8.94 16.42
N THR A 128 1.46 8.88 15.65
CA THR A 128 1.66 7.89 14.57
C THR A 128 2.40 6.64 15.05
N LEU A 129 2.44 5.58 14.23
CA LEU A 129 3.30 4.41 14.48
C LEU A 129 4.80 4.76 14.48
N VAL A 130 5.21 5.79 13.74
CA VAL A 130 6.57 6.34 13.80
C VAL A 130 6.84 6.92 15.21
N ASP A 131 5.94 7.74 15.73
CA ASP A 131 6.05 8.31 17.07
C ASP A 131 6.10 7.23 18.16
N ILE A 132 5.23 6.21 18.04
CA ILE A 132 5.22 5.06 18.96
C ILE A 132 6.58 4.35 18.93
N ALA A 133 7.11 4.01 17.75
CA ALA A 133 8.40 3.36 17.64
C ALA A 133 9.52 4.20 18.27
N LYS A 134 9.55 5.50 17.99
CA LYS A 134 10.51 6.44 18.56
C LYS A 134 10.40 6.54 20.08
N SER A 135 9.18 6.58 20.63
CA SER A 135 8.98 6.62 22.09
C SER A 135 9.51 5.37 22.81
N LEU A 136 9.48 4.23 22.13
CA LEU A 136 10.03 2.96 22.61
C LEU A 136 11.57 2.86 22.40
N GLY A 137 12.18 3.86 21.75
CA GLY A 137 13.59 3.91 21.37
C GLY A 137 13.93 2.95 20.23
N LYS A 138 12.95 2.53 19.45
CA LYS A 138 13.12 1.80 18.20
C LYS A 138 13.44 2.79 17.08
N ASP A 139 14.03 2.30 15.99
CA ASP A 139 14.14 3.09 14.77
C ASP A 139 12.83 3.06 13.99
N ALA A 140 12.60 4.07 13.14
CA ALA A 140 11.45 4.15 12.29
C ALA A 140 11.81 4.59 10.86
N GLY A 141 11.11 4.05 9.86
CA GLY A 141 11.41 4.39 8.47
C GLY A 141 10.23 4.25 7.52
N VAL A 142 10.35 4.92 6.35
CA VAL A 142 9.43 4.77 5.21
C VAL A 142 10.22 4.56 3.93
N ALA A 143 9.70 3.70 3.03
CA ALA A 143 10.19 3.52 1.66
C ALA A 143 9.01 3.44 0.70
N VAL A 144 8.94 4.33 -0.26
CA VAL A 144 7.79 4.47 -1.15
C VAL A 144 8.22 4.60 -2.63
N THR A 145 7.32 4.33 -3.55
CA THR A 145 7.57 4.55 -4.98
C THR A 145 7.03 5.88 -5.50
N CYS A 146 6.24 6.60 -4.68
CA CYS A 146 5.74 7.94 -4.99
C CYS A 146 6.67 9.06 -4.47
N ARG A 147 6.15 10.25 -4.59
CA ARG A 147 6.69 11.47 -3.98
C ARG A 147 6.50 11.44 -2.46
N LEU A 148 7.52 11.85 -1.71
CA LEU A 148 7.46 11.90 -0.23
C LEU A 148 6.50 12.97 0.32
N TRP A 149 5.93 13.80 -0.53
CA TRP A 149 4.88 14.74 -0.17
C TRP A 149 3.48 14.24 -0.55
N ASP A 150 3.35 13.01 -1.03
CA ASP A 150 2.06 12.34 -1.18
C ASP A 150 1.46 11.96 0.18
N ALA A 151 0.18 11.64 0.22
CA ALA A 151 -0.56 11.45 1.46
C ALA A 151 -0.01 10.30 2.30
N THR A 152 0.15 9.10 1.74
CA THR A 152 0.50 7.89 2.50
C THR A 152 1.83 8.01 3.26
N PRO A 153 2.97 8.44 2.66
CA PRO A 153 4.19 8.66 3.46
C PRO A 153 4.01 9.78 4.49
N CYS A 154 3.22 10.83 4.19
CA CYS A 154 2.95 11.92 5.11
C CYS A 154 2.06 11.51 6.29
N ASP A 155 1.16 10.54 6.15
CA ASP A 155 0.32 10.02 7.23
C ASP A 155 1.14 9.48 8.42
N PHE A 156 2.37 9.05 8.15
CA PHE A 156 3.28 8.54 9.17
C PHE A 156 4.21 9.60 9.76
N CYS A 157 4.31 10.79 9.16
CA CYS A 157 5.32 11.79 9.50
C CYS A 157 4.80 13.22 9.63
N GLY A 158 3.61 13.53 9.12
CA GLY A 158 3.07 14.88 9.01
C GLY A 158 1.62 14.99 9.46
N HIS A 159 1.14 16.25 9.57
CA HIS A 159 -0.17 16.56 10.10
C HIS A 159 -0.80 17.75 9.36
N ASN A 160 -1.85 17.50 8.57
CA ASN A 160 -2.60 18.56 7.92
C ASN A 160 -4.07 18.17 7.69
N ILE A 161 -4.97 19.12 7.72
CA ILE A 161 -6.39 18.91 7.37
C ILE A 161 -6.62 18.77 5.86
N ASP A 162 -5.59 19.01 5.05
CA ASP A 162 -5.65 19.04 3.60
C ASP A 162 -4.34 18.51 3.00
N ARG A 163 -4.38 17.34 2.34
CA ARG A 163 -3.22 16.69 1.71
C ARG A 163 -2.58 17.53 0.60
N ASP A 164 -3.34 18.47 0.01
CA ASP A 164 -2.83 19.37 -1.03
C ASP A 164 -1.92 20.47 -0.47
N LYS A 165 -1.78 20.55 0.85
CA LYS A 165 -0.80 21.40 1.55
C LYS A 165 0.60 20.77 1.58
N GLU A 166 1.06 20.31 0.44
CA GLU A 166 2.27 19.52 0.26
C GLU A 166 3.53 20.19 0.85
N GLU A 167 3.68 21.51 0.70
CA GLU A 167 4.81 22.24 1.30
C GLU A 167 4.78 22.21 2.83
N GLU A 168 3.58 22.27 3.44
CA GLU A 168 3.42 22.17 4.89
C GLU A 168 3.79 20.75 5.35
N LEU A 169 3.26 19.70 4.70
CA LEU A 169 3.54 18.29 5.00
C LEU A 169 5.04 17.97 4.87
N ILE A 170 5.72 18.43 3.81
CA ILE A 170 7.17 18.31 3.67
C ILE A 170 7.90 18.98 4.85
N GLY A 171 7.35 20.09 5.33
CA GLY A 171 7.88 20.85 6.45
C GLY A 171 7.90 20.10 7.78
N ASP A 172 7.16 19.00 7.92
CA ASP A 172 7.09 18.20 9.14
C ASP A 172 8.20 17.15 9.23
N TYR A 173 8.77 16.70 8.11
CA TYR A 173 9.82 15.66 8.11
C TYR A 173 11.01 15.94 9.04
N PRO A 174 11.58 17.16 9.10
CA PRO A 174 12.68 17.44 10.01
C PRO A 174 12.34 17.24 11.50
N GLU A 175 11.06 17.36 11.87
CA GLU A 175 10.57 17.22 13.25
C GLU A 175 10.06 15.81 13.58
N SER A 176 9.73 15.00 12.58
CA SER A 176 9.13 13.66 12.75
C SER A 176 10.02 12.67 13.51
N GLY A 177 11.34 12.92 13.56
CA GLY A 177 12.27 12.01 14.21
C GLY A 177 12.52 10.68 13.49
N ILE A 178 11.95 10.48 12.30
CA ILE A 178 12.13 9.28 11.48
C ILE A 178 13.61 9.05 11.15
N ASP A 179 14.07 7.81 11.05
CA ASP A 179 15.50 7.51 10.88
C ASP A 179 15.87 7.16 9.45
N PHE A 180 14.92 6.58 8.72
CA PHE A 180 15.12 6.15 7.34
C PHE A 180 13.97 6.64 6.45
N VAL A 181 14.31 7.31 5.34
CA VAL A 181 13.35 7.75 4.34
C VAL A 181 13.91 7.46 2.94
N PHE A 182 13.09 6.86 2.08
CA PHE A 182 13.35 6.66 0.67
C PHE A 182 12.09 6.93 -0.17
N GLY A 183 12.20 7.78 -1.20
CA GLY A 183 11.11 8.06 -2.15
C GLY A 183 11.51 9.08 -3.21
N GLY A 184 10.52 9.57 -3.95
CA GLY A 184 10.67 10.64 -4.94
C GLY A 184 10.27 12.01 -4.40
N GLY A 185 10.09 13.01 -5.29
CA GLY A 185 9.51 14.31 -4.98
C GLY A 185 10.50 15.39 -4.53
N ALA A 186 11.76 15.27 -4.88
CA ALA A 186 12.80 16.21 -4.44
C ALA A 186 12.57 17.67 -4.83
N GLU A 187 11.82 17.93 -5.89
CA GLU A 187 11.58 19.28 -6.40
C GLU A 187 10.95 20.23 -5.39
N LYS A 188 10.09 19.72 -4.46
CA LYS A 188 9.38 20.54 -3.47
C LYS A 188 10.11 20.68 -2.12
N PHE A 189 11.25 20.04 -1.93
CA PHE A 189 12.04 20.16 -0.70
C PHE A 189 12.89 21.43 -0.64
N GLN A 190 13.15 22.05 -1.78
CA GLN A 190 13.89 23.28 -1.93
C GLN A 190 13.19 24.19 -2.95
N ASN A 191 13.58 25.48 -3.04
CA ASN A 191 12.94 26.47 -3.91
C ASN A 191 11.43 26.68 -3.62
N ARG A 192 11.05 26.54 -2.37
CA ARG A 192 9.69 26.60 -1.88
C ARG A 192 9.19 28.06 -1.82
N LYS A 193 7.86 28.24 -1.88
CA LYS A 193 7.23 29.57 -1.77
C LYS A 193 7.44 30.20 -0.40
N ASP A 194 7.56 29.39 0.67
CA ASP A 194 7.82 29.85 2.04
C ASP A 194 9.29 30.18 2.30
N GLY A 195 10.18 29.99 1.30
CA GLY A 195 11.63 30.26 1.38
C GLY A 195 12.43 29.25 2.21
N ARG A 196 11.81 28.19 2.73
CA ARG A 196 12.51 27.10 3.44
C ARG A 196 13.30 26.24 2.47
N ASP A 197 14.39 25.66 2.97
CA ASP A 197 15.16 24.60 2.31
C ASP A 197 15.19 23.40 3.27
N VAL A 198 14.25 22.47 3.08
CA VAL A 198 14.07 21.34 3.99
C VAL A 198 15.26 20.39 3.96
N PHE A 199 15.99 20.28 2.86
CA PHE A 199 17.22 19.49 2.82
C PHE A 199 18.31 20.06 3.73
N LYS A 200 18.44 21.40 3.78
CA LYS A 200 19.37 22.04 4.76
C LYS A 200 18.91 21.85 6.20
N GLU A 201 17.59 21.90 6.45
CA GLU A 201 17.04 21.66 7.79
C GLU A 201 17.32 20.22 8.25
N LEU A 202 17.05 19.22 7.41
CA LEU A 202 17.38 17.83 7.66
C LEU A 202 18.89 17.64 7.93
N THR A 203 19.74 18.25 7.10
CA THR A 203 21.21 18.17 7.30
C THR A 203 21.63 18.75 8.64
N LYS A 204 21.06 19.90 9.06
CA LYS A 204 21.32 20.50 10.38
C LYS A 204 20.86 19.61 11.53
N LYS A 205 19.84 18.78 11.32
CA LYS A 205 19.33 17.79 12.28
C LYS A 205 20.11 16.45 12.25
N GLY A 206 21.18 16.38 11.46
CA GLY A 206 22.08 15.23 11.44
C GLY A 206 21.70 14.13 10.45
N TYR A 207 20.76 14.40 9.53
CA TYR A 207 20.47 13.46 8.45
C TYR A 207 21.56 13.52 7.38
N HIS A 208 21.89 12.35 6.82
CA HIS A 208 22.52 12.26 5.52
C HIS A 208 21.44 12.41 4.45
N VAL A 209 21.46 13.53 3.73
CA VAL A 209 20.53 13.77 2.62
C VAL A 209 21.15 13.23 1.35
N SER A 210 20.56 12.19 0.77
CA SER A 210 21.03 11.56 -0.47
C SER A 210 20.13 11.92 -1.66
N ARG A 211 20.74 12.41 -2.74
CA ARG A 211 20.09 12.83 -3.99
C ARG A 211 20.46 11.93 -5.18
N SER A 212 21.11 10.80 -4.92
CA SER A 212 21.43 9.81 -5.94
C SER A 212 21.37 8.39 -5.40
N LEU A 213 21.09 7.43 -6.27
CA LEU A 213 21.08 6.02 -5.91
C LEU A 213 22.46 5.52 -5.49
N ASP A 214 23.53 5.97 -6.12
CA ASP A 214 24.90 5.54 -5.81
C ASP A 214 25.29 5.97 -4.39
N ASP A 215 25.01 7.22 -4.00
CA ASP A 215 25.25 7.73 -2.65
C ASP A 215 24.36 6.97 -1.64
N PHE A 216 23.09 6.80 -1.93
CA PHE A 216 22.15 6.07 -1.08
C PHE A 216 22.59 4.63 -0.82
N PHE A 217 22.89 3.85 -1.84
CA PHE A 217 23.25 2.43 -1.67
C PHE A 217 24.65 2.25 -1.07
N SER A 218 25.55 3.20 -1.26
CA SER A 218 26.89 3.16 -0.63
C SER A 218 26.89 3.53 0.86
N TRP A 219 25.82 4.20 1.34
CA TRP A 219 25.73 4.65 2.73
C TRP A 219 25.62 3.47 3.71
N ASN A 220 26.48 3.42 4.71
CA ASN A 220 26.54 2.32 5.68
C ASN A 220 26.76 2.79 7.15
N LYS A 221 26.69 4.09 7.41
CA LYS A 221 26.91 4.66 8.74
C LYS A 221 25.68 4.50 9.63
N ASN A 222 25.88 4.52 10.95
CA ASN A 222 24.82 4.54 11.95
C ASN A 222 24.29 5.96 12.14
N SER A 223 23.64 6.51 11.14
CA SER A 223 23.00 7.83 11.19
C SER A 223 21.76 7.84 10.32
N ARG A 224 20.87 8.77 10.61
CA ARG A 224 19.65 8.96 9.86
C ARG A 224 19.94 9.26 8.39
N ILE A 225 19.17 8.65 7.50
CA ILE A 225 19.28 8.90 6.07
C ILE A 225 17.95 9.34 5.49
N PHE A 226 17.98 10.37 4.65
CA PHE A 226 16.86 10.90 3.92
C PHE A 226 17.20 10.88 2.42
N ALA A 227 16.71 9.87 1.70
CA ALA A 227 17.06 9.62 0.31
C ALA A 227 15.91 10.01 -0.63
N VAL A 228 16.15 10.99 -1.49
CA VAL A 228 15.20 11.48 -2.50
C VAL A 228 15.93 11.61 -3.84
N PRO A 229 16.23 10.49 -4.51
CA PRO A 229 17.04 10.50 -5.72
C PRO A 229 16.30 10.98 -6.98
N TYR A 230 14.97 11.15 -6.92
CA TYR A 230 14.13 11.56 -8.04
C TYR A 230 13.40 12.87 -7.74
N ASP A 231 13.22 13.72 -8.76
CA ASP A 231 12.52 15.00 -8.61
C ASP A 231 11.00 14.82 -8.49
N VAL A 232 10.45 13.80 -9.14
CA VAL A 232 9.05 13.36 -9.09
C VAL A 232 8.99 11.93 -8.54
N ASP A 233 8.02 11.13 -8.93
CA ASP A 233 7.92 9.71 -8.56
C ASP A 233 9.12 8.89 -9.02
N THR A 234 9.28 7.70 -8.46
CA THR A 234 10.27 6.76 -9.01
C THR A 234 9.83 6.30 -10.40
N PRO A 235 10.77 5.92 -11.29
CA PRO A 235 10.41 5.41 -12.61
C PRO A 235 9.50 4.17 -12.55
N LEU A 236 8.88 3.82 -13.68
CA LEU A 236 8.07 2.61 -13.85
C LEU A 236 8.86 1.33 -13.54
N PRO A 237 8.20 0.21 -13.17
CA PRO A 237 8.87 -1.05 -12.83
C PRO A 237 9.85 -1.56 -13.90
N ASP A 238 9.50 -1.40 -15.19
CA ASP A 238 10.37 -1.81 -16.29
C ASP A 238 11.69 -1.01 -16.35
N GLU A 239 11.72 0.21 -15.81
CA GLU A 239 12.89 1.10 -15.78
C GLU A 239 13.63 1.05 -14.45
N ARG A 240 12.88 1.04 -13.32
CA ARG A 240 13.47 1.03 -11.97
C ARG A 240 13.96 -0.34 -11.52
N GLY A 241 13.48 -1.41 -12.19
CA GLY A 241 13.76 -2.79 -11.78
C GLY A 241 13.28 -3.07 -10.36
N ASP A 242 14.11 -3.72 -9.55
CA ASP A 242 13.81 -4.11 -8.18
C ASP A 242 14.11 -3.03 -7.12
N LEU A 243 13.96 -1.76 -7.49
CA LEU A 243 14.39 -0.62 -6.67
C LEU A 243 13.70 -0.57 -5.32
N LEU A 244 12.37 -0.75 -5.25
CA LEU A 244 11.61 -0.72 -3.99
C LEU A 244 12.11 -1.81 -3.04
N ALA A 245 12.30 -3.03 -3.54
CA ALA A 245 12.81 -4.14 -2.74
C ALA A 245 14.22 -3.87 -2.20
N ARG A 246 15.11 -3.34 -3.04
CA ARG A 246 16.49 -2.99 -2.65
C ARG A 246 16.52 -1.86 -1.63
N ALA A 247 15.71 -0.81 -1.84
CA ALA A 247 15.61 0.32 -0.91
C ALA A 247 15.03 -0.13 0.44
N SER A 248 14.01 -0.96 0.43
CA SER A 248 13.41 -1.55 1.63
C SER A 248 14.42 -2.38 2.43
N LEU A 249 15.14 -3.30 1.77
CA LEU A 249 16.17 -4.11 2.42
C LEU A 249 17.33 -3.25 2.95
N LYS A 250 17.68 -2.17 2.26
CA LYS A 250 18.67 -1.21 2.75
C LYS A 250 18.20 -0.49 4.02
N GLY A 251 16.95 -0.06 4.08
CA GLY A 251 16.34 0.51 5.29
C GLY A 251 16.34 -0.48 6.45
N ILE A 252 15.92 -1.70 6.19
CA ILE A 252 15.92 -2.80 7.14
C ILE A 252 17.35 -3.06 7.67
N GLU A 253 18.36 -3.16 6.79
CA GLU A 253 19.77 -3.35 7.17
C GLU A 253 20.26 -2.24 8.13
N LEU A 254 19.92 -0.99 7.82
CA LEU A 254 20.35 0.15 8.62
C LEU A 254 19.67 0.19 9.99
N MET A 255 18.35 0.00 10.04
CA MET A 255 17.56 0.08 11.27
C MET A 255 17.68 -1.17 12.15
N ASN A 256 17.95 -2.35 11.59
CA ASN A 256 18.15 -3.58 12.38
C ASN A 256 19.42 -3.57 13.25
N LYS A 257 20.29 -2.55 13.08
CA LYS A 257 21.42 -2.30 13.98
C LYS A 257 20.95 -1.84 15.37
N ASN A 258 19.75 -1.27 15.47
CA ASN A 258 19.12 -0.94 16.74
C ASN A 258 18.66 -2.22 17.46
N LYS A 259 19.24 -2.49 18.63
CA LYS A 259 18.92 -3.69 19.44
C LYS A 259 17.47 -3.72 19.92
N LYS A 260 16.81 -2.57 20.01
CA LYS A 260 15.38 -2.47 20.36
C LYS A 260 14.46 -2.81 19.19
N GLY A 261 14.99 -2.82 17.97
CA GLY A 261 14.25 -3.09 16.75
C GLY A 261 13.74 -1.83 16.03
N PHE A 262 12.81 -2.00 15.12
CA PHE A 262 12.30 -0.92 14.28
C PHE A 262 10.83 -1.12 13.86
N PHE A 263 10.25 -0.03 13.42
CA PHE A 263 9.03 0.01 12.61
C PHE A 263 9.37 0.52 11.21
N MET A 264 8.82 -0.09 10.17
CA MET A 264 8.99 0.38 8.80
C MET A 264 7.68 0.30 8.04
N MET A 265 7.31 1.39 7.35
CA MET A 265 6.29 1.39 6.33
C MET A 265 6.95 1.28 4.95
N ILE A 266 6.44 0.38 4.13
CA ILE A 266 6.88 0.19 2.73
C ILE A 266 5.64 0.30 1.84
N GLU A 267 5.73 1.07 0.77
CA GLU A 267 4.59 1.31 -0.07
C GLU A 267 4.89 1.09 -1.56
N GLY A 268 4.05 0.25 -2.18
CA GLY A 268 3.85 0.23 -3.62
C GLY A 268 2.79 1.27 -3.96
N SER A 269 3.22 2.49 -4.23
CA SER A 269 2.33 3.65 -4.30
C SER A 269 1.61 3.78 -5.64
N GLN A 270 2.31 3.47 -6.75
CA GLN A 270 1.81 3.78 -8.09
C GLN A 270 0.72 2.80 -8.59
N LEU A 271 0.33 1.80 -7.78
CA LEU A 271 -0.84 0.96 -8.09
C LEU A 271 -2.10 1.85 -8.19
N ASP A 272 -2.25 2.80 -7.26
CA ASP A 272 -3.36 3.74 -7.22
C ASP A 272 -3.43 4.60 -8.49
N ASP A 273 -2.31 5.21 -8.88
CA ASP A 273 -2.22 6.04 -10.10
C ASP A 273 -2.75 5.27 -11.33
N TYR A 274 -2.31 4.01 -11.51
CA TYR A 274 -2.73 3.21 -12.67
C TYR A 274 -4.13 2.62 -12.53
N GLY A 275 -4.65 2.48 -11.33
CA GLY A 275 -6.06 2.27 -11.03
C GLY A 275 -6.90 3.45 -11.52
N HIS A 276 -6.54 4.68 -11.15
CA HIS A 276 -7.18 5.92 -11.58
C HIS A 276 -7.15 6.14 -13.10
N PHE A 277 -6.04 5.77 -13.75
CA PHE A 277 -5.93 5.86 -15.21
C PHE A 277 -6.60 4.69 -15.93
N ASN A 278 -7.05 3.65 -15.22
CA ASN A 278 -7.55 2.41 -15.80
C ASN A 278 -6.54 1.79 -16.78
N GLN A 279 -5.25 1.76 -16.41
CA GLN A 279 -4.16 1.22 -17.23
C GLN A 279 -3.74 -0.15 -16.71
N LEU A 280 -4.39 -1.20 -17.22
CA LEU A 280 -4.25 -2.58 -16.75
C LEU A 280 -2.81 -3.09 -16.76
N ASP A 281 -2.05 -2.81 -17.80
CA ASP A 281 -0.67 -3.30 -17.96
C ASP A 281 0.27 -2.69 -16.91
N LEU A 282 0.18 -1.40 -16.65
CA LEU A 282 1.01 -0.70 -15.66
C LEU A 282 0.56 -1.06 -14.24
N LEU A 283 -0.74 -1.11 -13.98
CA LEU A 283 -1.29 -1.56 -12.71
C LEU A 283 -0.78 -2.96 -12.33
N MET A 284 -0.81 -3.90 -13.29
CA MET A 284 -0.33 -5.26 -13.03
C MET A 284 1.19 -5.32 -12.84
N LYS A 285 1.96 -4.53 -13.56
CA LYS A 285 3.42 -4.44 -13.35
C LYS A 285 3.77 -3.88 -11.97
N GLU A 286 3.07 -2.84 -11.51
CA GLU A 286 3.23 -2.30 -10.15
C GLU A 286 2.86 -3.33 -9.09
N THR A 287 1.71 -4.01 -9.25
CA THR A 287 1.27 -5.04 -8.31
C THR A 287 2.27 -6.19 -8.22
N LEU A 288 2.85 -6.61 -9.35
CA LEU A 288 3.85 -7.70 -9.40
C LEU A 288 5.21 -7.27 -8.84
N ASP A 289 5.64 -6.02 -9.05
CA ASP A 289 6.85 -5.46 -8.42
C ASP A 289 6.68 -5.37 -6.89
N PHE A 290 5.50 -4.95 -6.43
CA PHE A 290 5.18 -4.93 -5.01
C PHE A 290 5.17 -6.34 -4.40
N ASP A 291 4.59 -7.35 -5.09
CA ASP A 291 4.63 -8.75 -4.62
C ASP A 291 6.06 -9.29 -4.55
N GLN A 292 6.94 -8.96 -5.50
CA GLN A 292 8.35 -9.33 -5.41
C GLN A 292 9.06 -8.65 -4.23
N THR A 293 8.70 -7.39 -3.92
CA THR A 293 9.18 -6.69 -2.73
C THR A 293 8.72 -7.40 -1.45
N ILE A 294 7.43 -7.77 -1.38
CA ILE A 294 6.85 -8.56 -0.28
C ILE A 294 7.65 -9.85 -0.08
N GLY A 295 7.93 -10.57 -1.17
CA GLY A 295 8.70 -11.82 -1.11
C GLY A 295 10.08 -11.66 -0.51
N ARG A 296 10.81 -10.61 -0.87
CA ARG A 296 12.14 -10.33 -0.33
C ARG A 296 12.08 -9.92 1.14
N VAL A 297 11.10 -9.12 1.52
CA VAL A 297 10.88 -8.72 2.92
C VAL A 297 10.49 -9.93 3.77
N MET A 298 9.57 -10.80 3.30
CA MET A 298 9.20 -12.02 4.02
C MET A 298 10.36 -12.99 4.16
N LYS A 299 11.23 -13.16 3.14
CA LYS A 299 12.43 -13.98 3.24
C LYS A 299 13.36 -13.46 4.33
N TRP A 300 13.64 -12.16 4.33
CA TRP A 300 14.45 -11.54 5.36
C TRP A 300 13.81 -11.70 6.76
N ALA A 301 12.51 -11.47 6.89
CA ALA A 301 11.79 -11.63 8.15
C ALA A 301 11.80 -13.07 8.69
N ALA A 302 11.76 -14.06 7.78
CA ALA A 302 11.86 -15.47 8.16
C ALA A 302 13.25 -15.83 8.72
N GLU A 303 14.32 -15.26 8.16
CA GLU A 303 15.70 -15.44 8.62
C GLU A 303 15.93 -14.72 9.95
N ASP A 304 15.44 -13.49 10.12
CA ASP A 304 15.49 -12.72 11.36
C ASP A 304 14.70 -13.41 12.50
N GLY A 305 13.51 -13.86 12.20
CA GLY A 305 12.66 -14.63 13.10
C GLY A 305 11.94 -13.84 14.19
N GLU A 306 12.15 -12.53 14.31
CA GLU A 306 11.55 -11.61 15.30
C GLU A 306 10.77 -10.48 14.63
N THR A 307 10.54 -10.59 13.32
CA THR A 307 9.87 -9.56 12.50
C THR A 307 8.47 -10.00 12.08
N LEU A 308 7.48 -9.16 12.41
CA LEU A 308 6.13 -9.23 11.88
C LEU A 308 6.06 -8.44 10.56
N VAL A 309 5.49 -9.04 9.53
CA VAL A 309 5.16 -8.38 8.26
C VAL A 309 3.65 -8.37 8.10
N VAL A 310 3.07 -7.18 7.91
CA VAL A 310 1.65 -6.98 7.62
C VAL A 310 1.54 -6.31 6.26
N VAL A 311 0.77 -6.88 5.34
CA VAL A 311 0.53 -6.34 4.00
C VAL A 311 -0.94 -6.00 3.87
N THR A 312 -1.27 -4.79 3.48
CA THR A 312 -2.65 -4.33 3.29
C THR A 312 -2.72 -3.24 2.21
N ALA A 313 -3.86 -2.61 2.07
CA ALA A 313 -4.09 -1.41 1.31
C ALA A 313 -4.79 -0.37 2.20
N ASP A 314 -4.76 0.87 1.81
CA ASP A 314 -5.46 1.98 2.43
C ASP A 314 -6.90 2.10 1.89
N HIS A 315 -7.13 1.78 0.62
CA HIS A 315 -8.43 1.65 -0.07
C HIS A 315 -8.33 0.73 -1.29
N GLU A 316 -9.37 0.72 -2.11
CA GLU A 316 -9.41 0.12 -3.45
C GLU A 316 -9.56 1.22 -4.50
N THR A 317 -8.92 1.04 -5.68
CA THR A 317 -8.98 2.00 -6.79
C THR A 317 -9.31 1.32 -8.12
N GLY A 318 -10.20 1.96 -8.91
CA GLY A 318 -10.58 1.55 -10.26
C GLY A 318 -11.68 0.51 -10.32
N GLU A 319 -12.00 -0.15 -9.21
CA GLU A 319 -12.95 -1.27 -9.11
C GLU A 319 -12.72 -2.29 -10.23
N LEU A 320 -11.48 -2.82 -10.23
CA LEU A 320 -11.02 -3.79 -11.23
C LEU A 320 -11.86 -5.06 -11.19
N THR A 321 -12.32 -5.51 -12.33
CA THR A 321 -13.02 -6.79 -12.51
C THR A 321 -12.24 -7.68 -13.48
N LEU A 322 -11.81 -8.86 -13.00
CA LEU A 322 -11.24 -9.90 -13.85
C LEU A 322 -12.40 -10.62 -14.56
N VAL A 323 -12.52 -10.40 -15.86
CA VAL A 323 -13.61 -10.96 -16.68
C VAL A 323 -13.27 -12.35 -17.19
N ASN A 324 -12.01 -12.54 -17.62
CA ASN A 324 -11.50 -13.78 -18.18
C ASN A 324 -9.99 -13.83 -18.10
N GLY A 325 -9.37 -14.96 -18.44
CA GLY A 325 -7.92 -15.09 -18.49
C GLY A 325 -7.45 -16.53 -18.68
N ASP A 326 -6.14 -16.68 -18.83
CA ASP A 326 -5.44 -17.96 -18.80
C ASP A 326 -4.19 -17.86 -17.93
N LYS A 327 -4.24 -18.48 -16.75
CA LYS A 327 -3.09 -18.44 -15.81
C LYS A 327 -1.85 -19.15 -16.36
N ASN A 328 -1.97 -20.11 -17.28
CA ASN A 328 -0.80 -20.81 -17.84
C ASN A 328 -0.04 -19.92 -18.81
N GLU A 329 -0.77 -19.02 -19.49
CA GLU A 329 -0.20 -17.99 -20.36
C GLU A 329 0.17 -16.70 -19.62
N GLY A 330 -0.33 -16.51 -18.39
CA GLY A 330 -0.22 -15.25 -17.66
C GLY A 330 -1.08 -14.14 -18.27
N ARG A 331 -2.17 -14.51 -18.96
CA ARG A 331 -3.07 -13.62 -19.68
C ARG A 331 -4.32 -13.34 -18.86
N VAL A 332 -4.71 -12.08 -18.82
CA VAL A 332 -5.90 -11.58 -18.13
C VAL A 332 -6.71 -10.68 -19.05
N GLU A 333 -8.03 -10.70 -18.87
CA GLU A 333 -8.98 -9.80 -19.51
C GLU A 333 -9.77 -9.11 -18.39
N CYS A 334 -9.68 -7.81 -18.29
CA CYS A 334 -10.25 -7.04 -17.20
C CYS A 334 -11.04 -5.83 -17.70
N CYS A 335 -11.95 -5.34 -16.87
CA CYS A 335 -12.57 -4.03 -17.02
C CYS A 335 -12.51 -3.27 -15.70
N PHE A 336 -12.66 -1.95 -15.77
CA PHE A 336 -12.73 -1.06 -14.62
C PHE A 336 -14.10 -0.41 -14.56
N SER A 337 -14.68 -0.33 -13.37
CA SER A 337 -16.01 0.28 -13.18
C SER A 337 -15.92 1.78 -12.91
N THR A 338 -14.79 2.26 -12.43
CA THR A 338 -14.58 3.67 -12.09
C THR A 338 -13.15 4.10 -12.41
N LYS A 339 -12.90 5.40 -12.30
CA LYS A 339 -11.57 6.02 -12.25
C LYS A 339 -11.28 6.61 -10.88
N ASP A 340 -12.03 6.24 -9.88
CA ASP A 340 -11.94 6.74 -8.52
C ASP A 340 -11.85 5.54 -7.57
N HIS A 341 -11.76 5.81 -6.29
CA HIS A 341 -11.79 4.77 -5.27
C HIS A 341 -13.16 4.14 -5.14
N SER A 342 -13.21 2.93 -4.60
CA SER A 342 -14.46 2.26 -4.23
C SER A 342 -14.54 1.95 -2.75
N GLY A 343 -15.73 1.62 -2.27
CA GLY A 343 -15.98 1.23 -0.88
C GLY A 343 -15.71 -0.25 -0.59
N ALA A 344 -14.95 -0.94 -1.43
CA ALA A 344 -14.59 -2.33 -1.22
C ALA A 344 -13.70 -2.50 0.03
N MET A 345 -13.93 -3.59 0.78
CA MET A 345 -12.98 -3.98 1.82
C MET A 345 -11.67 -4.41 1.18
N VAL A 346 -10.56 -4.06 1.81
CA VAL A 346 -9.23 -4.47 1.35
C VAL A 346 -8.69 -5.64 2.14
N PRO A 347 -7.83 -6.49 1.55
CA PRO A 347 -7.23 -7.61 2.26
C PRO A 347 -6.16 -7.16 3.24
N VAL A 348 -5.99 -7.93 4.30
CA VAL A 348 -4.87 -7.83 5.24
C VAL A 348 -4.20 -9.19 5.31
N TYR A 349 -2.93 -9.26 4.98
CA TYR A 349 -2.12 -10.46 5.04
C TYR A 349 -1.06 -10.30 6.11
N ALA A 350 -0.80 -11.34 6.89
CA ALA A 350 0.18 -11.26 7.96
C ALA A 350 1.11 -12.48 7.99
N PHE A 351 2.39 -12.23 8.25
CA PHE A 351 3.47 -13.21 8.26
C PHE A 351 4.42 -12.97 9.43
N GLY A 352 4.85 -14.04 10.09
CA GLY A 352 5.80 -13.99 11.21
C GLY A 352 5.14 -14.00 12.59
N PRO A 353 5.89 -13.70 13.66
CA PRO A 353 5.35 -13.70 15.02
C PRO A 353 4.25 -12.64 15.18
N GLY A 354 3.16 -12.98 15.90
CA GLY A 354 2.03 -12.08 16.12
C GLY A 354 1.06 -11.97 14.94
N SER A 355 1.31 -12.65 13.81
CA SER A 355 0.47 -12.61 12.60
C SER A 355 -0.95 -13.15 12.83
N GLU A 356 -1.17 -14.02 13.82
CA GLU A 356 -2.49 -14.56 14.19
C GLU A 356 -3.50 -13.49 14.61
N ASN A 357 -3.04 -12.30 15.00
CA ASN A 357 -3.90 -11.18 15.38
C ASN A 357 -4.63 -10.53 14.19
N PHE A 358 -4.23 -10.83 12.94
CA PHE A 358 -4.72 -10.15 11.73
C PHE A 358 -5.76 -10.99 10.96
N THR A 359 -6.62 -11.73 11.67
CA THR A 359 -7.71 -12.54 11.09
C THR A 359 -9.07 -11.90 11.32
N GLY A 360 -10.05 -12.21 10.45
CA GLY A 360 -11.42 -11.74 10.54
C GLY A 360 -11.67 -10.44 9.78
N ILE A 361 -12.79 -9.78 10.08
CA ILE A 361 -13.19 -8.52 9.46
C ILE A 361 -13.15 -7.43 10.52
N PHE A 362 -12.40 -6.36 10.28
CA PHE A 362 -12.15 -5.31 11.27
C PHE A 362 -12.02 -3.92 10.60
N GLU A 363 -11.90 -2.87 11.40
CA GLU A 363 -11.64 -1.52 10.91
C GLU A 363 -10.16 -1.35 10.53
N ASN A 364 -9.84 -0.50 9.56
CA ASN A 364 -8.43 -0.20 9.24
C ASN A 364 -7.69 0.41 10.43
N THR A 365 -8.37 1.11 11.32
CA THR A 365 -7.83 1.59 12.60
C THR A 365 -7.35 0.47 13.52
N ASP A 366 -7.94 -0.72 13.43
CA ASP A 366 -7.51 -1.87 14.25
C ASP A 366 -6.11 -2.37 13.87
N VAL A 367 -5.67 -2.13 12.62
CA VAL A 367 -4.30 -2.45 12.19
C VAL A 367 -3.29 -1.70 13.06
N PHE A 368 -3.51 -0.40 13.29
CA PHE A 368 -2.70 0.40 14.20
C PHE A 368 -2.65 -0.18 15.60
N PHE A 369 -3.81 -0.46 16.21
CA PHE A 369 -3.86 -0.94 17.59
C PHE A 369 -3.21 -2.32 17.76
N LYS A 370 -3.35 -3.20 16.78
CA LYS A 370 -2.69 -4.50 16.75
C LYS A 370 -1.16 -4.36 16.65
N ILE A 371 -0.66 -3.51 15.73
CA ILE A 371 0.75 -3.22 15.57
C ILE A 371 1.32 -2.55 16.83
N LYS A 372 0.66 -1.51 17.34
CA LYS A 372 1.08 -0.80 18.55
C LYS A 372 1.26 -1.77 19.71
N LYS A 373 0.26 -2.60 19.99
CA LYS A 373 0.33 -3.60 21.07
C LYS A 373 1.55 -4.51 20.92
N LEU A 374 1.82 -5.02 19.71
CA LEU A 374 2.94 -5.92 19.45
C LEU A 374 4.31 -5.22 19.51
N LEU A 375 4.38 -3.90 19.23
CA LEU A 375 5.60 -3.10 19.40
C LEU A 375 5.92 -2.82 20.88
N GLU A 376 4.89 -2.75 21.74
CA GLU A 376 4.99 -2.44 23.18
C GLU A 376 5.28 -3.71 24.03
N GLU A 377 5.01 -4.91 23.53
CA GLU A 377 5.31 -6.20 24.20
C GLU A 377 6.82 -6.54 24.18
#